data_0f08805910df54f6185b273158437edf
#
_entry.id   0f08805910df54f6185b273158437edf
#
_cell.length_a   1.000
_cell.length_b   1.000
_cell.length_c   1.000
_cell.angle_alpha   90.00
_cell.angle_beta   90.00
_cell.angle_gamma   90.00
#
_symmetry.space_group_name_H-M   'P 1'
#
loop_
_entity.id
_entity.type
_entity.pdbx_description
1 polymer ?
#
loop_
_entity_poly.entity_id
_entity_poly.type
_entity_poly.pdbx_seq_one_letter_code
_entity_poly.pdbx_strand_id
1 'polypeptide(L)'
;MVAKILDGKQIAKDYRQGLQDQVEALKEKGFTPKLSVILVGNDGASQSYVRSKKKAAEKIGMISEIVHLEETATEEEVLNELNRLNNDDSVSGILVQVPLPKQVSEQKILEAINPEKDVDGFHPINIGKLYIDEQTFVPCTPLGIMEILKHADIDLEGKNAVVIGRSHIVGQPVSKLLLQKNASVTILHSLSKDMASYLKDADVIVSAVGKPGLVTKDVVKEGAVIIDVGNTPDENGKLKGDVDYDAVKEIAGAITPVPGGVGPLTITMVLNNTLLAEKMRRGIDS
;
A
#
# COMPACT_ATOMS: atom_id res chain seq x y z
N MET A 1 19.57 4.43 22.42
CA MET A 1 19.49 5.42 21.30
C MET A 1 18.00 5.62 21.01
N VAL A 2 17.52 6.85 20.83
CA VAL A 2 16.11 7.04 20.44
C VAL A 2 16.01 6.80 18.93
N ALA A 3 15.03 5.99 18.50
CA ALA A 3 14.85 5.62 17.09
C ALA A 3 14.63 6.85 16.18
N LYS A 4 15.17 6.81 14.95
CA LYS A 4 14.77 7.73 13.88
C LYS A 4 13.29 7.49 13.54
N ILE A 5 12.45 8.52 13.68
CA ILE A 5 11.03 8.40 13.33
C ILE A 5 10.88 8.52 11.81
N LEU A 6 10.28 7.49 11.21
CA LEU A 6 9.98 7.43 9.78
C LEU A 6 8.62 8.07 9.52
N ASP A 7 8.60 9.41 9.43
CA ASP A 7 7.36 10.19 9.24
C ASP A 7 6.81 10.03 7.82
N GLY A 8 5.91 9.07 7.66
CA GLY A 8 5.27 8.81 6.38
C GLY A 8 4.40 9.95 5.85
N LYS A 9 3.90 10.85 6.71
CA LYS A 9 3.15 12.03 6.24
C LYS A 9 4.08 13.00 5.52
N GLN A 10 5.28 13.25 6.08
CA GLN A 10 6.25 14.13 5.44
C GLN A 10 6.78 13.50 4.15
N ILE A 11 7.18 12.23 4.18
CA ILE A 11 7.64 11.49 2.99
C ILE A 11 6.58 11.51 1.88
N ALA A 12 5.33 11.23 2.21
CA ALA A 12 4.23 11.26 1.26
C ALA A 12 3.97 12.66 0.68
N LYS A 13 4.18 13.73 1.47
CA LYS A 13 4.05 15.10 0.99
C LYS A 13 5.13 15.43 -0.03
N ASP A 14 6.37 15.08 0.27
CA ASP A 14 7.52 15.36 -0.60
C ASP A 14 7.43 14.56 -1.90
N TYR A 15 7.06 13.28 -1.81
CA TYR A 15 6.83 12.43 -2.98
C TYR A 15 5.73 12.98 -3.90
N ARG A 16 4.59 13.43 -3.32
CA ARG A 16 3.49 14.00 -4.10
C ARG A 16 3.86 15.31 -4.80
N GLN A 17 4.81 16.07 -4.31
CA GLN A 17 5.31 17.23 -5.03
C GLN A 17 5.93 16.81 -6.38
N GLY A 18 6.78 15.79 -6.38
CA GLY A 18 7.35 15.25 -7.63
C GLY A 18 6.30 14.61 -8.56
N LEU A 19 5.23 14.01 -8.00
CA LEU A 19 4.11 13.54 -8.82
C LEU A 19 3.34 14.70 -9.46
N GLN A 20 3.14 15.80 -8.74
CA GLN A 20 2.47 17.00 -9.26
C GLN A 20 3.19 17.54 -10.49
N ASP A 21 4.51 17.68 -10.43
CA ASP A 21 5.34 18.18 -11.55
C ASP A 21 5.18 17.27 -12.78
N GLN A 22 5.14 15.95 -12.58
CA GLN A 22 4.95 14.98 -13.66
C GLN A 22 3.53 15.02 -14.25
N VAL A 23 2.49 15.23 -13.42
CA VAL A 23 1.10 15.39 -13.88
C VAL A 23 0.97 16.66 -14.71
N GLU A 24 1.57 17.75 -14.30
CA GLU A 24 1.61 19.01 -15.06
C GLU A 24 2.25 18.81 -16.44
N ALA A 25 3.40 18.14 -16.50
CA ALA A 25 4.08 17.83 -17.76
C ALA A 25 3.24 16.95 -18.69
N LEU A 26 2.39 16.05 -18.16
CA LEU A 26 1.45 15.28 -18.98
C LEU A 26 0.29 16.15 -19.48
N LYS A 27 -0.22 17.08 -18.67
CA LYS A 27 -1.28 18.00 -19.07
C LYS A 27 -0.84 18.93 -20.21
N GLU A 28 0.41 19.38 -20.20
CA GLU A 28 0.97 20.15 -21.33
C GLU A 28 0.97 19.36 -22.63
N LYS A 29 1.02 18.02 -22.56
CA LYS A 29 0.88 17.10 -23.71
C LYS A 29 -0.59 16.76 -24.04
N GLY A 30 -1.57 17.34 -23.30
CA GLY A 30 -2.99 17.10 -23.50
C GLY A 30 -3.54 15.86 -22.76
N PHE A 31 -2.79 15.26 -21.83
CA PHE A 31 -3.20 14.05 -21.10
C PHE A 31 -3.35 14.37 -19.61
N THR A 32 -4.50 14.02 -19.03
CA THR A 32 -4.74 14.19 -17.60
C THR A 32 -5.04 12.83 -16.98
N PRO A 33 -4.18 12.31 -16.08
CA PRO A 33 -4.44 11.04 -15.41
C PRO A 33 -5.77 11.08 -14.64
N LYS A 34 -6.59 10.03 -14.80
CA LYS A 34 -7.89 9.88 -14.13
C LYS A 34 -7.92 8.60 -13.31
N LEU A 35 -8.16 8.75 -12.00
CA LEU A 35 -8.41 7.66 -11.06
C LEU A 35 -9.90 7.49 -10.84
N SER A 36 -10.45 6.33 -11.16
CA SER A 36 -11.82 5.96 -10.83
C SER A 36 -11.86 4.97 -9.68
N VAL A 37 -12.60 5.30 -8.63
CA VAL A 37 -12.70 4.49 -7.42
C VAL A 37 -14.13 3.99 -7.28
N ILE A 38 -14.33 2.67 -7.26
CA ILE A 38 -15.62 2.05 -6.94
C ILE A 38 -15.70 1.85 -5.42
N LEU A 39 -16.75 2.37 -4.82
CA LEU A 39 -17.11 2.18 -3.43
C LEU A 39 -18.48 1.53 -3.35
N VAL A 40 -18.59 0.40 -2.69
CA VAL A 40 -19.86 -0.30 -2.49
C VAL A 40 -20.25 -0.24 -1.01
N GLY A 41 -21.42 0.31 -0.71
CA GLY A 41 -21.93 0.44 0.64
C GLY A 41 -21.46 1.72 1.37
N ASN A 42 -21.78 1.77 2.67
CA ASN A 42 -21.71 2.98 3.48
C ASN A 42 -20.73 2.86 4.67
N ASP A 43 -19.76 1.94 4.62
CA ASP A 43 -18.74 1.83 5.67
C ASP A 43 -17.97 3.15 5.84
N GLY A 44 -18.02 3.71 7.04
CA GLY A 44 -17.47 5.03 7.34
C GLY A 44 -15.94 5.12 7.14
N ALA A 45 -15.22 4.04 7.43
CA ALA A 45 -13.78 3.98 7.25
C ALA A 45 -13.42 3.99 5.75
N SER A 46 -14.10 3.16 4.95
CA SER A 46 -13.97 3.09 3.49
C SER A 46 -14.29 4.43 2.83
N GLN A 47 -15.39 5.08 3.22
CA GLN A 47 -15.76 6.42 2.74
C GLN A 47 -14.69 7.47 3.05
N SER A 48 -14.14 7.45 4.28
CA SER A 48 -13.09 8.39 4.67
C SER A 48 -11.81 8.17 3.85
N TYR A 49 -11.46 6.90 3.59
CA TYR A 49 -10.27 6.53 2.82
C TYR A 49 -10.42 6.95 1.35
N VAL A 50 -11.56 6.68 0.74
CA VAL A 50 -11.88 7.08 -0.65
C VAL A 50 -11.87 8.60 -0.80
N ARG A 51 -12.47 9.34 0.15
CA ARG A 51 -12.41 10.82 0.15
C ARG A 51 -10.98 11.35 0.28
N SER A 52 -10.14 10.68 1.07
CA SER A 52 -8.73 11.06 1.23
C SER A 52 -7.93 10.81 -0.07
N LYS A 53 -8.18 9.70 -0.77
CA LYS A 53 -7.59 9.40 -2.09
C LYS A 53 -8.00 10.46 -3.11
N LYS A 54 -9.31 10.79 -3.19
CA LYS A 54 -9.82 11.82 -4.09
C LYS A 54 -9.15 13.17 -3.86
N LYS A 55 -9.14 13.66 -2.61
CA LYS A 55 -8.49 14.93 -2.26
C LYS A 55 -7.00 14.94 -2.61
N ALA A 56 -6.31 13.83 -2.40
CA ALA A 56 -4.89 13.72 -2.73
C ALA A 56 -4.65 13.75 -4.25
N ALA A 57 -5.50 13.08 -5.04
CA ALA A 57 -5.45 13.08 -6.51
C ALA A 57 -5.71 14.49 -7.07
N GLU A 58 -6.80 15.14 -6.65
CA GLU A 58 -7.16 16.47 -7.09
C GLU A 58 -6.08 17.51 -6.75
N LYS A 59 -5.45 17.38 -5.57
CA LYS A 59 -4.39 18.29 -5.12
C LYS A 59 -3.15 18.28 -6.03
N ILE A 60 -2.83 17.15 -6.64
CA ILE A 60 -1.71 17.03 -7.59
C ILE A 60 -2.15 17.18 -9.05
N GLY A 61 -3.40 17.57 -9.28
CA GLY A 61 -3.93 17.91 -10.59
C GLY A 61 -4.48 16.73 -11.40
N MET A 62 -4.64 15.54 -10.80
CA MET A 62 -5.35 14.41 -11.42
C MET A 62 -6.86 14.58 -11.34
N ILE A 63 -7.58 13.96 -12.26
CA ILE A 63 -9.04 13.78 -12.15
C ILE A 63 -9.30 12.59 -11.23
N SER A 64 -10.25 12.72 -10.31
CA SER A 64 -10.70 11.59 -9.48
C SER A 64 -12.21 11.48 -9.46
N GLU A 65 -12.71 10.32 -9.86
CA GLU A 65 -14.11 9.94 -9.87
C GLU A 65 -14.39 8.91 -8.77
N ILE A 66 -15.48 9.10 -8.04
CA ILE A 66 -15.98 8.09 -7.09
C ILE A 66 -17.29 7.57 -7.65
N VAL A 67 -17.33 6.29 -7.97
CA VAL A 67 -18.54 5.55 -8.31
C VAL A 67 -19.05 4.88 -7.06
N HIS A 68 -20.11 5.43 -6.48
CA HIS A 68 -20.70 4.91 -5.26
C HIS A 68 -21.91 4.06 -5.57
N LEU A 69 -21.84 2.79 -5.22
CA LEU A 69 -22.94 1.82 -5.33
C LEU A 69 -23.52 1.54 -3.93
N GLU A 70 -24.82 1.25 -3.90
CA GLU A 70 -25.51 0.94 -2.66
C GLU A 70 -24.97 -0.36 -2.03
N GLU A 71 -25.13 -0.50 -0.71
CA GLU A 71 -24.68 -1.70 0.02
C GLU A 71 -25.39 -2.98 -0.45
N THR A 72 -26.59 -2.85 -1.01
CA THR A 72 -27.40 -3.93 -1.58
C THR A 72 -27.04 -4.26 -3.03
N ALA A 73 -26.07 -3.55 -3.63
CA ALA A 73 -25.66 -3.81 -5.01
C ALA A 73 -25.27 -5.29 -5.20
N THR A 74 -25.71 -5.83 -6.30
CA THR A 74 -25.37 -7.21 -6.71
C THR A 74 -23.97 -7.28 -7.29
N GLU A 75 -23.37 -8.47 -7.31
CA GLU A 75 -22.09 -8.71 -7.98
C GLU A 75 -22.14 -8.30 -9.46
N GLU A 76 -23.27 -8.55 -10.14
CA GLU A 76 -23.47 -8.18 -11.54
C GLU A 76 -23.46 -6.66 -11.75
N GLU A 77 -24.12 -5.89 -10.89
CA GLU A 77 -24.09 -4.40 -10.95
C GLU A 77 -22.68 -3.85 -10.77
N VAL A 78 -21.91 -4.40 -9.83
CA VAL A 78 -20.50 -4.01 -9.64
C VAL A 78 -19.66 -4.37 -10.85
N LEU A 79 -19.83 -5.57 -11.42
CA LEU A 79 -19.12 -6.00 -12.64
C LEU A 79 -19.49 -5.15 -13.85
N ASN A 80 -20.75 -4.76 -14.00
CA ASN A 80 -21.19 -3.90 -15.12
C ASN A 80 -20.52 -2.52 -15.04
N GLU A 81 -20.46 -1.94 -13.85
CA GLU A 81 -19.79 -0.65 -13.66
C GLU A 81 -18.28 -0.76 -13.86
N LEU A 82 -17.66 -1.83 -13.37
CA LEU A 82 -16.27 -2.11 -13.60
C LEU A 82 -15.95 -2.27 -15.10
N ASN A 83 -16.80 -2.98 -15.83
CA ASN A 83 -16.67 -3.16 -17.28
C ASN A 83 -16.78 -1.81 -18.02
N ARG A 84 -17.68 -0.93 -17.60
CA ARG A 84 -17.78 0.45 -18.14
C ARG A 84 -16.44 1.19 -17.96
N LEU A 85 -15.84 1.14 -16.76
CA LEU A 85 -14.57 1.81 -16.48
C LEU A 85 -13.38 1.17 -17.22
N ASN A 86 -13.38 -0.16 -17.37
CA ASN A 86 -12.37 -0.87 -18.14
C ASN A 86 -12.33 -0.38 -19.61
N ASN A 87 -13.51 -0.10 -20.18
CA ASN A 87 -13.65 0.33 -21.58
C ASN A 87 -13.65 1.85 -21.77
N ASP A 88 -13.54 2.64 -20.71
CA ASP A 88 -13.43 4.11 -20.79
C ASP A 88 -11.97 4.52 -20.98
N ASP A 89 -11.63 5.00 -22.18
CA ASP A 89 -10.28 5.47 -22.51
C ASP A 89 -9.84 6.72 -21.73
N SER A 90 -10.76 7.41 -21.06
CA SER A 90 -10.41 8.52 -20.20
C SER A 90 -9.92 8.07 -18.82
N VAL A 91 -10.16 6.81 -18.43
CA VAL A 91 -9.78 6.23 -17.13
C VAL A 91 -8.39 5.64 -17.21
N SER A 92 -7.44 6.21 -16.48
CA SER A 92 -6.06 5.71 -16.38
C SER A 92 -5.93 4.57 -15.39
N GLY A 93 -6.61 4.67 -14.24
CA GLY A 93 -6.55 3.67 -13.19
C GLY A 93 -7.89 3.43 -12.53
N ILE A 94 -8.12 2.18 -12.14
CA ILE A 94 -9.31 1.71 -11.43
C ILE A 94 -8.89 1.16 -10.08
N LEU A 95 -9.63 1.52 -9.05
CA LEU A 95 -9.50 0.98 -7.72
C LEU A 95 -10.88 0.57 -7.20
N VAL A 96 -10.99 -0.63 -6.67
CA VAL A 96 -12.19 -1.06 -5.94
C VAL A 96 -11.89 -1.06 -4.45
N GLN A 97 -12.60 -0.23 -3.70
CA GLN A 97 -12.36 -0.11 -2.27
C GLN A 97 -12.90 -1.34 -1.53
N VAL A 98 -12.00 -2.08 -0.91
CA VAL A 98 -12.33 -3.22 -0.06
C VAL A 98 -12.43 -2.79 1.42
N PRO A 99 -13.16 -3.52 2.27
CA PRO A 99 -13.91 -4.75 1.98
C PRO A 99 -15.20 -4.51 1.20
N LEU A 100 -15.61 -5.50 0.42
CA LEU A 100 -16.90 -5.50 -0.29
C LEU A 100 -18.01 -6.15 0.55
N PRO A 101 -19.30 -5.83 0.30
CA PRO A 101 -20.41 -6.54 0.92
C PRO A 101 -20.40 -8.04 0.61
N LYS A 102 -20.92 -8.86 1.53
CA LYS A 102 -20.81 -10.33 1.49
C LYS A 102 -21.36 -11.00 0.22
N GLN A 103 -22.32 -10.36 -0.45
CA GLN A 103 -22.93 -10.87 -1.69
C GLN A 103 -22.05 -10.63 -2.93
N VAL A 104 -20.96 -9.87 -2.80
CA VAL A 104 -20.03 -9.55 -3.89
C VAL A 104 -18.71 -10.26 -3.64
N SER A 105 -18.26 -11.10 -4.56
CA SER A 105 -16.98 -11.79 -4.44
C SER A 105 -15.82 -10.82 -4.73
N GLU A 106 -15.06 -10.48 -3.71
CA GLU A 106 -13.88 -9.63 -3.82
C GLU A 106 -12.90 -10.18 -4.87
N GLN A 107 -12.63 -11.48 -4.86
CA GLN A 107 -11.73 -12.12 -5.80
C GLN A 107 -12.19 -11.91 -7.26
N LYS A 108 -13.47 -12.17 -7.56
CA LYS A 108 -13.99 -12.01 -8.93
C LYS A 108 -13.90 -10.54 -9.39
N ILE A 109 -14.21 -9.61 -8.50
CA ILE A 109 -14.15 -8.18 -8.82
C ILE A 109 -12.71 -7.75 -9.11
N LEU A 110 -11.75 -8.14 -8.27
CA LEU A 110 -10.34 -7.80 -8.48
C LEU A 110 -9.77 -8.43 -9.76
N GLU A 111 -10.16 -9.67 -10.07
CA GLU A 111 -9.76 -10.35 -11.32
C GLU A 111 -10.44 -9.78 -12.58
N ALA A 112 -11.54 -9.04 -12.43
CA ALA A 112 -12.23 -8.42 -13.55
C ALA A 112 -11.70 -7.01 -13.89
N ILE A 113 -10.84 -6.43 -13.08
CA ILE A 113 -10.13 -5.18 -13.41
C ILE A 113 -9.19 -5.46 -14.58
N ASN A 114 -9.15 -4.57 -15.58
CA ASN A 114 -8.11 -4.66 -16.60
C ASN A 114 -6.72 -4.51 -15.94
N PRO A 115 -5.80 -5.49 -16.10
CA PRO A 115 -4.46 -5.43 -15.48
C PRO A 115 -3.69 -4.15 -15.77
N GLU A 116 -3.93 -3.51 -16.91
CA GLU A 116 -3.30 -2.24 -17.29
C GLU A 116 -3.91 -1.02 -16.57
N LYS A 117 -5.03 -1.20 -15.86
CA LYS A 117 -5.72 -0.18 -15.06
C LYS A 117 -5.78 -0.53 -13.58
N ASP A 118 -5.25 -1.69 -13.17
CA ASP A 118 -5.21 -2.16 -11.77
C ASP A 118 -4.14 -1.40 -10.98
N VAL A 119 -4.47 -0.18 -10.56
CA VAL A 119 -3.51 0.69 -9.86
C VAL A 119 -3.28 0.34 -8.40
N ASP A 120 -4.08 -0.56 -7.82
CA ASP A 120 -3.78 -1.16 -6.51
C ASP A 120 -2.76 -2.30 -6.61
N GLY A 121 -2.58 -2.90 -7.82
CA GLY A 121 -1.61 -3.96 -8.09
C GLY A 121 -2.01 -5.33 -7.54
N PHE A 122 -3.31 -5.61 -7.40
CA PHE A 122 -3.81 -6.87 -6.82
C PHE A 122 -4.19 -7.92 -7.85
N HIS A 123 -4.28 -7.54 -9.13
CA HIS A 123 -4.64 -8.47 -10.19
C HIS A 123 -3.59 -9.59 -10.31
N PRO A 124 -4.01 -10.87 -10.46
CA PRO A 124 -3.09 -12.01 -10.53
C PRO A 124 -1.96 -11.85 -11.57
N ILE A 125 -2.25 -11.22 -12.70
CA ILE A 125 -1.24 -10.94 -13.74
C ILE A 125 -0.17 -9.98 -13.20
N ASN A 126 -0.55 -8.91 -12.49
CA ASN A 126 0.39 -7.95 -11.92
C ASN A 126 1.23 -8.58 -10.81
N ILE A 127 0.61 -9.37 -9.95
CA ILE A 127 1.32 -10.15 -8.93
C ILE A 127 2.30 -11.13 -9.60
N GLY A 128 1.87 -11.87 -10.63
CA GLY A 128 2.75 -12.79 -11.38
C GLY A 128 3.96 -12.08 -11.95
N LYS A 129 3.77 -10.94 -12.62
CA LYS A 129 4.84 -10.11 -13.17
C LYS A 129 5.80 -9.61 -12.10
N LEU A 130 5.30 -9.16 -10.94
CA LEU A 130 6.13 -8.77 -9.80
C LEU A 130 7.07 -9.92 -9.36
N TYR A 131 6.57 -11.16 -9.33
CA TYR A 131 7.38 -12.31 -8.89
C TYR A 131 8.46 -12.73 -9.88
N ILE A 132 8.28 -12.44 -11.17
CA ILE A 132 9.27 -12.74 -12.22
C ILE A 132 10.08 -11.50 -12.65
N ASP A 133 10.01 -10.43 -11.85
CA ASP A 133 10.77 -9.19 -12.04
C ASP A 133 10.45 -8.44 -13.34
N GLU A 134 9.23 -8.62 -13.88
CA GLU A 134 8.71 -7.83 -14.99
C GLU A 134 8.09 -6.51 -14.52
N GLN A 135 8.12 -5.50 -15.39
CA GLN A 135 7.47 -4.21 -15.13
C GLN A 135 5.95 -4.39 -14.93
N THR A 136 5.45 -3.90 -13.81
CA THR A 136 4.04 -4.01 -13.45
C THR A 136 3.64 -2.99 -12.38
N PHE A 137 2.33 -2.94 -12.08
CA PHE A 137 1.84 -2.23 -10.89
C PHE A 137 2.14 -3.06 -9.65
N VAL A 138 2.91 -2.48 -8.76
CA VAL A 138 3.24 -3.08 -7.46
C VAL A 138 2.14 -2.71 -6.47
N PRO A 139 1.70 -3.64 -5.60
CA PRO A 139 0.75 -3.33 -4.53
C PRO A 139 1.15 -2.09 -3.73
N CYS A 140 0.20 -1.16 -3.54
CA CYS A 140 0.49 0.20 -3.08
C CYS A 140 1.10 0.27 -1.69
N THR A 141 0.66 -0.57 -0.73
CA THR A 141 1.23 -0.59 0.61
C THR A 141 2.66 -1.12 0.63
N PRO A 142 3.00 -2.25 0.00
CA PRO A 142 4.38 -2.70 -0.19
C PRO A 142 5.28 -1.66 -0.86
N LEU A 143 4.79 -1.04 -1.94
CA LEU A 143 5.54 0.02 -2.64
C LEU A 143 5.82 1.22 -1.71
N GLY A 144 4.83 1.62 -0.92
CA GLY A 144 4.98 2.69 0.08
C GLY A 144 5.99 2.35 1.17
N ILE A 145 6.07 1.09 1.60
CA ILE A 145 7.08 0.61 2.56
C ILE A 145 8.49 0.76 1.95
N MET A 146 8.67 0.33 0.72
CA MET A 146 9.97 0.47 0.04
C MET A 146 10.38 1.92 -0.14
N GLU A 147 9.44 2.82 -0.40
CA GLU A 147 9.72 4.25 -0.49
C GLU A 147 10.11 4.88 0.86
N ILE A 148 9.49 4.43 1.97
CA ILE A 148 9.92 4.82 3.33
C ILE A 148 11.37 4.39 3.58
N LEU A 149 11.70 3.13 3.29
CA LEU A 149 13.04 2.58 3.49
C LEU A 149 14.08 3.32 2.65
N LYS A 150 13.76 3.58 1.38
CA LYS A 150 14.60 4.35 0.45
C LYS A 150 14.83 5.78 0.93
N HIS A 151 13.78 6.50 1.32
CA HIS A 151 13.87 7.87 1.82
C HIS A 151 14.68 7.97 3.12
N ALA A 152 14.69 6.92 3.91
CA ALA A 152 15.45 6.84 5.15
C ALA A 152 16.91 6.42 4.95
N ASP A 153 17.33 6.14 3.71
CA ASP A 153 18.66 5.61 3.32
C ASP A 153 18.98 4.28 4.04
N ILE A 154 17.94 3.42 4.20
CA ILE A 154 18.12 2.10 4.79
C ILE A 154 18.67 1.15 3.73
N ASP A 155 19.92 0.76 3.91
CA ASP A 155 20.54 -0.28 3.10
C ASP A 155 19.97 -1.66 3.48
N LEU A 156 19.46 -2.38 2.47
CA LEU A 156 18.83 -3.70 2.61
C LEU A 156 19.74 -4.85 2.16
N GLU A 157 20.86 -4.56 1.50
CA GLU A 157 21.76 -5.57 0.99
C GLU A 157 22.36 -6.40 2.13
N GLY A 158 22.20 -7.73 2.05
CA GLY A 158 22.66 -8.67 3.06
C GLY A 158 21.95 -8.61 4.41
N LYS A 159 20.89 -7.78 4.56
CA LYS A 159 20.13 -7.67 5.81
C LYS A 159 19.18 -8.83 6.02
N ASN A 160 18.99 -9.20 7.29
CA ASN A 160 17.98 -10.17 7.69
C ASN A 160 16.64 -9.44 7.89
N ALA A 161 15.70 -9.63 6.97
CA ALA A 161 14.39 -9.04 7.01
C ALA A 161 13.33 -10.06 7.45
N VAL A 162 12.52 -9.70 8.43
CA VAL A 162 11.40 -10.52 8.90
C VAL A 162 10.09 -9.82 8.60
N VAL A 163 9.20 -10.49 7.88
CA VAL A 163 7.86 -10.02 7.56
C VAL A 163 6.85 -10.83 8.36
N ILE A 164 6.08 -10.17 9.23
CA ILE A 164 5.00 -10.79 9.99
C ILE A 164 3.69 -10.54 9.23
N GLY A 165 3.13 -11.60 8.66
CA GLY A 165 1.97 -11.58 7.78
C GLY A 165 2.27 -12.16 6.42
N ARG A 166 1.29 -12.88 5.84
CA ARG A 166 1.43 -13.54 4.53
C ARG A 166 0.26 -13.26 3.59
N SER A 167 -0.38 -12.10 3.74
CA SER A 167 -1.45 -11.67 2.85
C SER A 167 -0.92 -11.44 1.43
N HIS A 168 -1.76 -11.66 0.43
CA HIS A 168 -1.43 -11.41 -0.97
C HIS A 168 -1.30 -9.91 -1.29
N ILE A 169 -1.88 -9.05 -0.44
CA ILE A 169 -1.91 -7.59 -0.64
C ILE A 169 -0.75 -6.85 0.04
N VAL A 170 -0.12 -7.43 1.08
CA VAL A 170 0.99 -6.77 1.80
C VAL A 170 2.15 -7.74 2.05
N GLY A 171 1.95 -8.79 2.85
CA GLY A 171 3.05 -9.61 3.37
C GLY A 171 3.90 -10.27 2.28
N GLN A 172 3.26 -10.96 1.35
CA GLN A 172 3.97 -11.61 0.24
C GLN A 172 4.63 -10.60 -0.72
N PRO A 173 3.92 -9.56 -1.21
CA PRO A 173 4.54 -8.57 -2.09
C PRO A 173 5.70 -7.81 -1.45
N VAL A 174 5.60 -7.38 -0.18
CA VAL A 174 6.72 -6.69 0.48
C VAL A 174 7.93 -7.61 0.66
N SER A 175 7.70 -8.90 0.93
CA SER A 175 8.77 -9.90 1.02
C SER A 175 9.51 -10.03 -0.30
N LYS A 176 8.78 -10.04 -1.43
CA LYS A 176 9.40 -10.06 -2.78
C LYS A 176 10.21 -8.78 -3.04
N LEU A 177 9.69 -7.61 -2.68
CA LEU A 177 10.41 -6.35 -2.87
C LEU A 177 11.68 -6.25 -2.02
N LEU A 178 11.65 -6.75 -0.78
CA LEU A 178 12.83 -6.81 0.08
C LEU A 178 13.88 -7.76 -0.51
N LEU A 179 13.45 -8.93 -1.03
CA LEU A 179 14.33 -9.88 -1.73
C LEU A 179 14.98 -9.26 -2.98
N GLN A 180 14.23 -8.47 -3.77
CA GLN A 180 14.77 -7.74 -4.92
C GLN A 180 15.86 -6.71 -4.52
N LYS A 181 15.89 -6.29 -3.26
CA LYS A 181 16.91 -5.42 -2.69
C LYS A 181 18.02 -6.20 -1.97
N ASN A 182 18.19 -7.47 -2.29
CA ASN A 182 19.21 -8.36 -1.75
C ASN A 182 19.12 -8.63 -0.24
N ALA A 183 17.94 -8.44 0.38
CA ALA A 183 17.72 -8.87 1.75
C ALA A 183 17.45 -10.39 1.81
N SER A 184 17.88 -11.05 2.89
CA SER A 184 17.42 -12.38 3.26
C SER A 184 16.08 -12.27 3.97
N VAL A 185 15.01 -12.90 3.45
CA VAL A 185 13.65 -12.66 3.93
C VAL A 185 13.03 -13.89 4.58
N THR A 186 12.53 -13.74 5.79
CA THR A 186 11.72 -14.73 6.49
C THR A 186 10.28 -14.21 6.64
N ILE A 187 9.30 -15.03 6.25
CA ILE A 187 7.87 -14.73 6.43
C ILE A 187 7.33 -15.51 7.62
N LEU A 188 6.80 -14.79 8.61
CA LEU A 188 6.13 -15.36 9.79
C LEU A 188 4.61 -15.18 9.70
N HIS A 189 3.89 -16.12 10.29
CA HIS A 189 2.43 -16.14 10.29
C HIS A 189 1.87 -16.81 11.56
N SER A 190 0.57 -16.86 11.73
CA SER A 190 -0.09 -17.38 12.93
C SER A 190 0.25 -18.83 13.31
N LEU A 191 0.79 -19.60 12.39
CA LEU A 191 1.24 -20.98 12.62
C LEU A 191 2.77 -21.10 12.79
N SER A 192 3.50 -20.00 12.70
CA SER A 192 4.96 -20.00 12.93
C SER A 192 5.24 -20.26 14.40
N LYS A 193 6.17 -21.15 14.65
CA LYS A 193 6.65 -21.47 16.00
C LYS A 193 7.81 -20.55 16.35
N ASP A 194 7.92 -20.19 17.62
CA ASP A 194 9.04 -19.41 18.16
C ASP A 194 9.39 -18.16 17.33
N MET A 195 8.36 -17.31 17.09
CA MET A 195 8.57 -16.07 16.35
C MET A 195 9.65 -15.17 16.97
N ALA A 196 9.81 -15.23 18.28
CA ALA A 196 10.78 -14.40 18.99
C ALA A 196 12.23 -14.67 18.55
N SER A 197 12.59 -15.92 18.23
CA SER A 197 13.95 -16.25 17.78
C SER A 197 14.29 -15.57 16.45
N TYR A 198 13.33 -15.49 15.53
CA TYR A 198 13.53 -14.82 14.23
C TYR A 198 13.62 -13.31 14.38
N LEU A 199 12.80 -12.72 15.25
CA LEU A 199 12.73 -11.26 15.45
C LEU A 199 14.00 -10.72 16.13
N LYS A 200 14.59 -11.48 17.07
CA LYS A 200 15.82 -11.07 17.79
C LYS A 200 17.04 -10.90 16.88
N ASP A 201 17.07 -11.56 15.74
CA ASP A 201 18.16 -11.47 14.77
C ASP A 201 17.84 -10.59 13.56
N ALA A 202 16.61 -10.05 13.50
CA ALA A 202 16.15 -9.26 12.37
C ALA A 202 16.74 -7.86 12.35
N ASP A 203 17.32 -7.46 11.23
CA ASP A 203 17.75 -6.07 10.96
C ASP A 203 16.56 -5.19 10.55
N VAL A 204 15.58 -5.78 9.86
CA VAL A 204 14.35 -5.11 9.42
C VAL A 204 13.14 -5.97 9.78
N ILE A 205 12.16 -5.38 10.44
CA ILE A 205 10.89 -6.04 10.78
C ILE A 205 9.75 -5.27 10.12
N VAL A 206 8.94 -5.97 9.32
CA VAL A 206 7.68 -5.45 8.77
C VAL A 206 6.53 -6.22 9.41
N SER A 207 5.68 -5.55 10.18
CA SER A 207 4.49 -6.19 10.80
C SER A 207 3.21 -5.74 10.11
N ALA A 208 2.43 -6.70 9.60
CA ALA A 208 1.24 -6.47 8.79
C ALA A 208 0.14 -7.51 9.09
N VAL A 209 -0.29 -7.60 10.34
CA VAL A 209 -1.28 -8.61 10.79
C VAL A 209 -2.49 -8.01 11.52
N GLY A 210 -2.46 -6.71 11.85
CA GLY A 210 -3.55 -6.06 12.56
C GLY A 210 -3.74 -6.58 14.01
N LYS A 211 -2.63 -6.91 14.69
CA LYS A 211 -2.66 -7.41 16.06
C LYS A 211 -1.83 -6.50 16.98
N PRO A 212 -2.44 -5.51 17.65
CA PRO A 212 -1.75 -4.59 18.51
C PRO A 212 -0.91 -5.26 19.59
N GLY A 213 0.32 -4.76 19.81
CA GLY A 213 1.24 -5.25 20.83
C GLY A 213 1.90 -6.60 20.51
N LEU A 214 1.84 -7.07 19.27
CA LEU A 214 2.50 -8.31 18.86
C LEU A 214 4.03 -8.20 18.90
N VAL A 215 4.57 -7.06 18.49
CA VAL A 215 6.02 -6.80 18.46
C VAL A 215 6.39 -5.94 19.66
N THR A 216 7.07 -6.55 20.64
CA THR A 216 7.51 -5.89 21.88
C THR A 216 9.02 -5.70 21.88
N LYS A 217 9.53 -4.84 22.78
CA LYS A 217 10.97 -4.59 22.89
C LYS A 217 11.79 -5.84 23.21
N ASP A 218 11.22 -6.83 23.89
CA ASP A 218 11.93 -8.03 24.33
C ASP A 218 12.28 -8.98 23.17
N VAL A 219 11.64 -8.78 22.03
CA VAL A 219 11.85 -9.60 20.81
C VAL A 219 12.48 -8.81 19.66
N VAL A 220 12.78 -7.52 19.84
CA VAL A 220 13.39 -6.68 18.81
C VAL A 220 14.90 -6.55 19.06
N LYS A 221 15.69 -6.70 18.01
CA LYS A 221 17.13 -6.44 18.05
C LYS A 221 17.38 -4.93 18.21
N GLU A 222 18.34 -4.57 19.06
CA GLU A 222 18.77 -3.18 19.18
C GLU A 222 19.29 -2.64 17.83
N GLY A 223 18.82 -1.45 17.45
CA GLY A 223 19.16 -0.84 16.17
C GLY A 223 18.35 -1.32 14.97
N ALA A 224 17.40 -2.27 15.15
CA ALA A 224 16.56 -2.75 14.06
C ALA A 224 15.65 -1.65 13.48
N VAL A 225 15.33 -1.79 12.19
CA VAL A 225 14.35 -0.93 11.49
C VAL A 225 12.98 -1.57 11.57
N ILE A 226 11.99 -0.82 12.05
CA ILE A 226 10.64 -1.33 12.33
C ILE A 226 9.62 -0.61 11.45
N ILE A 227 8.95 -1.36 10.59
CA ILE A 227 7.86 -0.89 9.74
C ILE A 227 6.55 -1.50 10.25
N ASP A 228 5.74 -0.68 10.87
CA ASP A 228 4.43 -1.07 11.37
C ASP A 228 3.34 -0.72 10.36
N VAL A 229 2.68 -1.73 9.82
CA VAL A 229 1.57 -1.62 8.86
C VAL A 229 0.22 -1.80 9.56
N GLY A 230 0.24 -2.22 10.82
CA GLY A 230 -0.97 -2.42 11.62
C GLY A 230 -1.83 -1.15 11.65
N ASN A 231 -3.14 -1.33 11.57
CA ASN A 231 -4.10 -0.23 11.51
C ASN A 231 -5.42 -0.64 12.18
N THR A 232 -5.35 -1.00 13.45
CA THR A 232 -6.48 -1.51 14.22
C THR A 232 -7.04 -0.40 15.10
N PRO A 233 -8.34 -0.06 15.02
CA PRO A 233 -8.94 0.89 15.94
C PRO A 233 -9.02 0.31 17.36
N ASP A 234 -8.65 1.10 18.38
CA ASP A 234 -8.89 0.77 19.76
C ASP A 234 -10.34 1.10 20.18
N GLU A 235 -10.67 0.88 21.44
CA GLU A 235 -12.01 1.12 22.02
C GLU A 235 -12.50 2.57 21.84
N ASN A 236 -11.59 3.52 21.65
CA ASN A 236 -11.89 4.92 21.42
C ASN A 236 -11.83 5.30 19.93
N GLY A 237 -11.66 4.34 19.02
CA GLY A 237 -11.50 4.56 17.59
C GLY A 237 -10.12 5.11 17.19
N LYS A 238 -9.15 5.17 18.10
CA LYS A 238 -7.77 5.57 17.80
C LYS A 238 -7.03 4.39 17.17
N LEU A 239 -6.38 4.64 16.05
CA LEU A 239 -5.61 3.62 15.34
C LEU A 239 -4.36 3.22 16.13
N LYS A 240 -4.16 1.92 16.27
CA LYS A 240 -2.96 1.29 16.84
C LYS A 240 -2.32 0.37 15.81
N GLY A 241 -0.99 0.37 15.82
CA GLY A 241 -0.19 -0.58 15.07
C GLY A 241 0.00 -1.92 15.78
N ASP A 242 0.72 -2.81 15.12
CA ASP A 242 1.09 -4.12 15.66
C ASP A 242 2.22 -4.05 16.70
N VAL A 243 2.96 -2.94 16.71
CA VAL A 243 4.17 -2.74 17.53
C VAL A 243 3.84 -1.98 18.81
N ASP A 244 4.42 -2.39 19.94
CA ASP A 244 4.48 -1.57 21.14
C ASP A 244 5.43 -0.39 20.89
N TYR A 245 4.87 0.64 20.24
CA TYR A 245 5.63 1.77 19.73
C TYR A 245 6.47 2.46 20.79
N ASP A 246 5.88 2.71 21.99
CA ASP A 246 6.55 3.48 23.04
C ASP A 246 7.73 2.74 23.65
N ALA A 247 7.64 1.43 23.79
CA ALA A 247 8.73 0.60 24.29
C ALA A 247 9.79 0.31 23.21
N VAL A 248 9.37 0.04 21.98
CA VAL A 248 10.27 -0.36 20.88
C VAL A 248 11.10 0.82 20.36
N LYS A 249 10.55 2.05 20.33
CA LYS A 249 11.30 3.26 19.89
C LYS A 249 12.54 3.55 20.74
N GLU A 250 12.63 3.03 21.95
CA GLU A 250 13.79 3.24 22.82
C GLU A 250 15.01 2.41 22.40
N ILE A 251 14.80 1.32 21.63
CA ILE A 251 15.86 0.39 21.22
C ILE A 251 16.01 0.27 19.71
N ALA A 252 14.97 0.55 18.92
CA ALA A 252 15.03 0.51 17.45
C ALA A 252 15.98 1.58 16.90
N GLY A 253 16.57 1.31 15.73
CA GLY A 253 17.30 2.31 14.96
C GLY A 253 16.39 3.28 14.22
N ALA A 254 15.29 2.75 13.66
CA ALA A 254 14.25 3.53 13.00
C ALA A 254 12.88 2.86 13.16
N ILE A 255 11.80 3.65 13.19
CA ILE A 255 10.44 3.13 13.40
C ILE A 255 9.39 4.01 12.72
N THR A 256 8.37 3.40 12.12
CA THR A 256 7.19 4.11 11.63
C THR A 256 6.16 4.32 12.75
N PRO A 257 5.55 5.51 12.88
CA PRO A 257 4.44 5.74 13.79
C PRO A 257 3.11 5.20 13.23
N VAL A 258 2.17 4.83 14.10
CA VAL A 258 0.77 4.57 13.74
C VAL A 258 -0.14 5.44 14.60
N PRO A 259 -0.97 6.30 13.99
CA PRO A 259 -1.06 6.63 12.56
C PRO A 259 0.09 7.54 12.08
N GLY A 260 0.29 7.57 10.75
CA GLY A 260 1.21 8.54 10.12
C GLY A 260 2.48 7.94 9.51
N GLY A 261 2.68 6.62 9.62
CA GLY A 261 3.75 5.88 8.94
C GLY A 261 3.34 5.43 7.53
N VAL A 262 2.98 4.17 7.36
CA VAL A 262 2.74 3.55 6.04
C VAL A 262 1.48 4.08 5.34
N GLY A 263 0.38 4.33 6.05
CA GLY A 263 -0.91 4.70 5.45
C GLY A 263 -0.87 5.89 4.48
N PRO A 264 -0.22 7.02 4.80
CA PRO A 264 -0.07 8.14 3.86
C PRO A 264 0.63 7.78 2.55
N LEU A 265 1.60 6.84 2.59
CA LEU A 265 2.30 6.36 1.42
C LEU A 265 1.43 5.43 0.57
N THR A 266 0.58 4.59 1.18
CA THR A 266 -0.38 3.76 0.42
C THR A 266 -1.22 4.62 -0.52
N ILE A 267 -1.79 5.73 -0.03
CA ILE A 267 -2.56 6.67 -0.86
C ILE A 267 -1.67 7.27 -1.96
N THR A 268 -0.46 7.67 -1.62
CA THR A 268 0.48 8.27 -2.58
C THR A 268 0.86 7.29 -3.70
N MET A 269 1.05 6.01 -3.37
CA MET A 269 1.40 5.00 -4.36
C MET A 269 0.23 4.65 -5.31
N VAL A 270 -1.03 4.78 -4.88
CA VAL A 270 -2.18 4.72 -5.80
C VAL A 270 -2.07 5.81 -6.86
N LEU A 271 -1.70 7.04 -6.46
CA LEU A 271 -1.53 8.14 -7.42
C LEU A 271 -0.33 7.90 -8.34
N ASN A 272 0.78 7.39 -7.79
CA ASN A 272 1.95 7.00 -8.56
C ASN A 272 1.60 5.96 -9.64
N ASN A 273 0.89 4.90 -9.25
CA ASN A 273 0.48 3.85 -10.19
C ASN A 273 -0.53 4.38 -11.22
N THR A 274 -1.42 5.32 -10.85
CA THR A 274 -2.33 5.98 -11.81
C THR A 274 -1.58 6.81 -12.84
N LEU A 275 -0.54 7.53 -12.40
CA LEU A 275 0.34 8.28 -13.30
C LEU A 275 1.13 7.34 -14.22
N LEU A 276 1.66 6.25 -13.66
CA LEU A 276 2.38 5.23 -14.41
C LEU A 276 1.48 4.59 -15.47
N ALA A 277 0.23 4.25 -15.12
CA ALA A 277 -0.75 3.71 -16.04
C ALA A 277 -1.02 4.64 -17.24
N GLU A 278 -1.18 5.94 -16.98
CA GLU A 278 -1.36 6.92 -18.07
C GLU A 278 -0.12 7.01 -18.95
N LYS A 279 1.07 7.03 -18.38
CA LYS A 279 2.33 7.05 -19.13
C LYS A 279 2.50 5.81 -20.00
N MET A 280 2.31 4.60 -19.42
CA MET A 280 2.41 3.33 -20.16
C MET A 280 1.45 3.28 -21.34
N ARG A 281 0.19 3.68 -21.13
CA ARG A 281 -0.81 3.72 -22.18
C ARG A 281 -0.48 4.70 -23.33
N ARG A 282 0.26 5.76 -23.04
CA ARG A 282 0.69 6.76 -24.02
C ARG A 282 2.06 6.48 -24.63
N GLY A 283 2.74 5.41 -24.21
CA GLY A 283 4.11 5.12 -24.65
C GLY A 283 5.12 6.20 -24.23
N ILE A 284 4.86 6.85 -23.08
CA ILE A 284 5.74 7.85 -22.49
C ILE A 284 6.62 7.15 -21.47
N ASP A 285 7.92 7.34 -21.56
CA ASP A 285 8.88 6.75 -20.63
C ASP A 285 8.56 7.11 -19.17
N SER A 286 8.64 6.09 -18.30
CA SER A 286 8.31 6.16 -16.88
C SER A 286 9.47 6.69 -16.04
#